data_0c5c5257b35d5caafce33f5da2ac18a8
#
_entry.id   0c5c5257b35d5caafce33f5da2ac18a8
#
_cell.length_a   1.000
_cell.length_b   1.000
_cell.length_c   1.000
_cell.angle_alpha   90.00
_cell.angle_beta   90.00
_cell.angle_gamma   90.00
#
_symmetry.space_group_name_H-M   'P 1'
#
loop_
_entity.id
_entity.type
_entity.pdbx_description
1 polymer ?
#
loop_
_entity_poly.entity_id
_entity_poly.type
_entity_poly.pdbx_seq_one_letter_code
_entity_poly.pdbx_strand_id
1 'polypeptide(L)'
;YDIGCVLDAMEIIREKKNTMPRMIIMGDGLQMEIFAKTAQEKGLDVVFTGRLPYDQMCATLKQCDILVNPITKGSAASIINKHGDYAAAGLPVINTQESSEYRNLIEEYHMGFNCRNGNADDVAQNIMYLMENQEERYQMGKNSRKCAEERFDRKTSYLELLSVFN
;
A
#
# COMPACT_ATOMS: atom_id res chain seq x y z
N TYR A 1 -7.80 -9.75 0.31
CA TYR A 1 -7.55 -8.33 0.67
C TYR A 1 -8.69 -7.80 1.50
N ASP A 2 -8.37 -6.99 2.49
CA ASP A 2 -9.35 -6.32 3.36
C ASP A 2 -9.66 -4.90 2.84
N ILE A 3 -10.29 -4.85 1.66
CA ILE A 3 -10.72 -3.59 1.05
C ILE A 3 -11.81 -2.93 1.91
N GLY A 4 -12.67 -3.72 2.56
CA GLY A 4 -13.71 -3.21 3.46
C GLY A 4 -13.14 -2.31 4.56
N CYS A 5 -12.08 -2.76 5.24
CA CYS A 5 -11.39 -1.97 6.27
C CYS A 5 -10.87 -0.62 5.72
N VAL A 6 -10.41 -0.59 4.45
CA VAL A 6 -9.93 0.67 3.84
C VAL A 6 -11.09 1.60 3.48
N LEU A 7 -12.22 1.06 3.01
CA LEU A 7 -13.43 1.86 2.77
C LEU A 7 -13.97 2.48 4.07
N ASP A 8 -13.96 1.71 5.17
CA ASP A 8 -14.32 2.23 6.50
C ASP A 8 -13.34 3.31 6.96
N ALA A 9 -12.04 3.14 6.72
CA ALA A 9 -11.04 4.15 7.00
C ALA A 9 -11.27 5.46 6.22
N MET A 10 -11.64 5.37 4.93
CA MET A 10 -11.99 6.55 4.13
C MET A 10 -13.21 7.30 4.68
N GLU A 11 -14.22 6.57 5.16
CA GLU A 11 -15.38 7.17 5.82
C GLU A 11 -14.97 7.94 7.08
N ILE A 12 -14.15 7.34 7.93
CA ILE A 12 -13.58 7.99 9.12
C ILE A 12 -12.80 9.26 8.76
N ILE A 13 -11.99 9.24 7.70
CA ILE A 13 -11.22 10.41 7.24
C ILE A 13 -12.18 11.53 6.83
N ARG A 14 -13.19 11.22 6.03
CA ARG A 14 -14.20 12.20 5.61
C ARG A 14 -14.88 12.88 6.79
N GLU A 15 -15.28 12.09 7.78
CA GLU A 15 -15.97 12.61 8.97
C GLU A 15 -15.07 13.49 9.83
N LYS A 16 -13.80 13.09 10.02
CA LYS A 16 -12.87 13.82 10.89
C LYS A 16 -12.25 15.07 10.23
N LYS A 17 -12.03 15.04 8.92
CA LYS A 17 -11.28 16.09 8.20
C LYS A 17 -12.12 16.93 7.25
N ASN A 18 -13.37 16.57 7.02
CA ASN A 18 -14.23 17.17 5.99
C ASN A 18 -13.54 17.23 4.60
N THR A 19 -12.72 16.22 4.33
CA THR A 19 -12.01 16.02 3.06
C THR A 19 -12.10 14.55 2.66
N MET A 20 -12.08 14.30 1.36
CA MET A 20 -12.19 12.96 0.81
C MET A 20 -10.95 12.65 -0.03
N PRO A 21 -10.06 11.74 0.44
CA PRO A 21 -9.01 11.22 -0.44
C PRO A 21 -9.64 10.39 -1.56
N ARG A 22 -9.06 10.47 -2.76
CA ARG A 22 -9.41 9.55 -3.84
C ARG A 22 -8.67 8.25 -3.66
N MET A 23 -9.39 7.13 -3.75
CA MET A 23 -8.81 5.79 -3.74
C MET A 23 -8.86 5.17 -5.14
N ILE A 24 -7.77 4.54 -5.56
CA ILE A 24 -7.72 3.78 -6.82
C ILE A 24 -7.45 2.32 -6.49
N ILE A 25 -8.37 1.45 -6.88
CA ILE A 25 -8.26 -0.01 -6.73
C ILE A 25 -7.99 -0.62 -8.10
N MET A 26 -6.77 -1.13 -8.29
CA MET A 26 -6.32 -1.77 -9.52
C MET A 26 -6.36 -3.28 -9.37
N GLY A 27 -7.13 -3.95 -10.20
CA GLY A 27 -7.29 -5.40 -10.20
C GLY A 27 -8.72 -5.83 -10.41
N ASP A 28 -8.89 -7.11 -10.58
CA ASP A 28 -10.18 -7.79 -10.71
C ASP A 28 -10.29 -8.87 -9.62
N GLY A 29 -11.40 -8.93 -8.95
CA GLY A 29 -11.65 -9.92 -7.91
C GLY A 29 -13.14 -10.20 -7.76
N LEU A 30 -13.47 -11.37 -7.26
CA LEU A 30 -14.87 -11.80 -7.08
C LEU A 30 -15.72 -10.85 -6.23
N GLN A 31 -15.07 -10.05 -5.37
CA GLN A 31 -15.75 -9.13 -4.47
C GLN A 31 -15.77 -7.68 -4.99
N MET A 32 -15.25 -7.42 -6.19
CA MET A 32 -15.14 -6.05 -6.73
C MET A 32 -16.49 -5.33 -6.79
N GLU A 33 -17.54 -6.03 -7.25
CA GLU A 33 -18.89 -5.45 -7.33
C GLU A 33 -19.45 -5.10 -5.95
N ILE A 34 -19.18 -5.94 -4.94
CA ILE A 34 -19.57 -5.70 -3.55
C ILE A 34 -18.90 -4.44 -3.01
N PHE A 35 -17.58 -4.31 -3.21
CA PHE A 35 -16.84 -3.13 -2.77
C PHE A 35 -17.24 -1.87 -3.52
N ALA A 36 -17.52 -1.97 -4.83
CA ALA A 36 -17.99 -0.84 -5.61
C ALA A 36 -19.36 -0.33 -5.11
N LYS A 37 -20.29 -1.26 -4.82
CA LYS A 37 -21.59 -0.93 -4.24
C LYS A 37 -21.43 -0.29 -2.85
N THR A 38 -20.60 -0.88 -1.99
CA THR A 38 -20.33 -0.32 -0.65
C THR A 38 -19.74 1.09 -0.73
N ALA A 39 -18.77 1.32 -1.63
CA ALA A 39 -18.19 2.63 -1.83
C ALA A 39 -19.23 3.67 -2.29
N GLN A 40 -20.13 3.27 -3.20
CA GLN A 40 -21.22 4.10 -3.68
C GLN A 40 -22.21 4.44 -2.58
N GLU A 41 -22.66 3.44 -1.82
CA GLU A 41 -23.59 3.61 -0.68
C GLU A 41 -23.03 4.54 0.39
N LYS A 42 -21.73 4.45 0.64
CA LYS A 42 -21.01 5.34 1.57
C LYS A 42 -20.65 6.70 0.95
N GLY A 43 -20.86 6.92 -0.34
CA GLY A 43 -20.50 8.16 -1.03
C GLY A 43 -19.00 8.45 -1.04
N LEU A 44 -18.16 7.41 -1.20
CA LEU A 44 -16.70 7.50 -1.22
C LEU A 44 -16.16 7.71 -2.65
N ASP A 45 -15.09 8.49 -2.80
CA ASP A 45 -14.40 8.69 -4.09
C ASP A 45 -13.43 7.51 -4.37
N VAL A 46 -13.97 6.43 -4.92
CA VAL A 46 -13.22 5.22 -5.24
C VAL A 46 -13.32 4.89 -6.72
N VAL A 47 -12.18 4.72 -7.37
CA VAL A 47 -12.08 4.30 -8.77
C VAL A 47 -11.66 2.84 -8.83
N PHE A 48 -12.48 1.99 -9.43
CA PHE A 48 -12.17 0.59 -9.73
C PHE A 48 -11.75 0.48 -11.19
N THR A 49 -10.48 0.19 -11.45
CA THR A 49 -9.94 0.17 -12.82
C THR A 49 -10.07 -1.19 -13.51
N GLY A 50 -10.38 -2.25 -12.75
CA GLY A 50 -10.16 -3.60 -13.24
C GLY A 50 -8.66 -3.90 -13.38
N ARG A 51 -8.33 -4.97 -14.14
CA ARG A 51 -6.95 -5.33 -14.43
C ARG A 51 -6.33 -4.38 -15.44
N LEU A 52 -5.23 -3.74 -15.09
CA LEU A 52 -4.45 -2.88 -15.97
C LEU A 52 -3.23 -3.62 -16.54
N PRO A 53 -2.77 -3.29 -17.76
CA PRO A 53 -1.42 -3.62 -18.21
C PRO A 53 -0.37 -3.10 -17.24
N TYR A 54 0.79 -3.79 -17.16
CA TYR A 54 1.81 -3.49 -16.14
C TYR A 54 2.34 -2.06 -16.22
N ASP A 55 2.58 -1.55 -17.42
CA ASP A 55 3.02 -0.18 -17.69
C ASP A 55 2.00 0.87 -17.21
N GLN A 56 0.70 0.62 -17.45
CA GLN A 56 -0.38 1.49 -16.99
C GLN A 56 -0.54 1.44 -15.47
N MET A 57 -0.40 0.24 -14.86
CA MET A 57 -0.38 0.09 -13.41
C MET A 57 0.77 0.91 -12.81
N CYS A 58 1.98 0.79 -13.33
CA CYS A 58 3.14 1.55 -12.88
C CYS A 58 2.94 3.07 -13.05
N ALA A 59 2.35 3.50 -14.17
CA ALA A 59 2.05 4.91 -14.40
C ALA A 59 1.01 5.44 -13.41
N THR A 60 0.00 4.63 -13.07
CA THR A 60 -1.02 4.98 -12.07
C THR A 60 -0.41 5.06 -10.67
N LEU A 61 0.42 4.09 -10.27
CA LEU A 61 1.11 4.13 -8.96
C LEU A 61 1.90 5.43 -8.77
N LYS A 62 2.61 5.89 -9.80
CA LYS A 62 3.39 7.14 -9.74
C LYS A 62 2.55 8.41 -9.57
N GLN A 63 1.25 8.35 -9.78
CA GLN A 63 0.34 9.48 -9.59
C GLN A 63 -0.33 9.47 -8.21
N CYS A 64 -0.09 8.43 -7.42
CA CYS A 64 -0.59 8.31 -6.07
C CYS A 64 0.35 9.01 -5.07
N ASP A 65 -0.18 9.32 -3.90
CA ASP A 65 0.57 9.90 -2.79
C ASP A 65 0.92 8.86 -1.72
N ILE A 66 0.07 7.87 -1.54
CA ILE A 66 0.14 6.84 -0.49
C ILE A 66 -0.29 5.49 -1.09
N LEU A 67 0.41 4.43 -0.76
CA LEU A 67 0.02 3.07 -1.12
C LEU A 67 -0.56 2.34 0.09
N VAL A 68 -1.57 1.51 -0.14
CA VAL A 68 -2.19 0.70 0.91
C VAL A 68 -2.03 -0.78 0.61
N ASN A 69 -1.53 -1.54 1.59
CA ASN A 69 -1.41 -2.99 1.55
C ASN A 69 -2.42 -3.64 2.52
N PRO A 70 -3.71 -3.74 2.14
CA PRO A 70 -4.77 -4.22 3.02
C PRO A 70 -4.87 -5.73 2.93
N ILE A 71 -4.05 -6.45 3.67
CA ILE A 71 -4.04 -7.90 3.69
C ILE A 71 -4.93 -8.41 4.81
N THR A 72 -5.86 -9.32 4.48
CA THR A 72 -6.68 -10.02 5.46
C THR A 72 -5.83 -10.89 6.37
N LYS A 73 -6.17 -11.00 7.63
CA LYS A 73 -5.49 -11.81 8.63
C LYS A 73 -5.23 -13.24 8.13
N GLY A 74 -3.99 -13.69 8.29
CA GLY A 74 -3.58 -15.04 7.92
C GLY A 74 -3.50 -15.33 6.41
N SER A 75 -3.77 -14.37 5.52
CA SER A 75 -3.81 -14.62 4.08
C SER A 75 -2.50 -14.40 3.32
N ALA A 76 -1.47 -13.85 3.95
CA ALA A 76 -0.14 -13.73 3.34
C ALA A 76 0.94 -13.97 4.39
N ALA A 77 1.82 -14.94 4.11
CA ALA A 77 2.84 -15.39 5.05
C ALA A 77 4.18 -14.65 4.93
N SER A 78 4.50 -14.02 3.79
CA SER A 78 5.82 -13.41 3.56
C SER A 78 5.76 -12.24 2.58
N ILE A 79 6.89 -11.87 2.02
CA ILE A 79 7.00 -10.86 0.96
C ILE A 79 6.36 -11.38 -0.33
N ILE A 80 5.49 -10.58 -0.93
CA ILE A 80 4.79 -10.86 -2.18
C ILE A 80 5.22 -9.87 -3.27
N ASN A 81 5.02 -10.23 -4.54
CA ASN A 81 5.52 -9.46 -5.68
C ASN A 81 5.18 -7.97 -5.65
N LYS A 82 3.97 -7.60 -5.24
CA LYS A 82 3.55 -6.19 -5.17
C LYS A 82 4.36 -5.33 -4.19
N HIS A 83 5.04 -5.93 -3.21
CA HIS A 83 5.88 -5.16 -2.29
C HIS A 83 7.06 -4.52 -3.02
N GLY A 84 7.65 -5.24 -3.99
CA GLY A 84 8.68 -4.69 -4.87
C GLY A 84 8.14 -3.57 -5.76
N ASP A 85 6.95 -3.73 -6.35
CA ASP A 85 6.32 -2.70 -7.17
C ASP A 85 6.00 -1.45 -6.33
N TYR A 86 5.50 -1.62 -5.12
CA TYR A 86 5.20 -0.54 -4.19
C TYR A 86 6.47 0.22 -3.78
N ALA A 87 7.51 -0.50 -3.39
CA ALA A 87 8.78 0.11 -3.04
C ALA A 87 9.39 0.84 -4.25
N ALA A 88 9.33 0.25 -5.45
CA ALA A 88 9.84 0.85 -6.69
C ALA A 88 9.07 2.11 -7.11
N ALA A 89 7.79 2.22 -6.76
CA ALA A 89 7.00 3.43 -6.99
C ALA A 89 7.51 4.63 -6.18
N GLY A 90 8.24 4.39 -5.09
CA GLY A 90 8.83 5.45 -4.27
C GLY A 90 7.79 6.23 -3.45
N LEU A 91 6.79 5.52 -2.92
CA LEU A 91 5.71 6.09 -2.12
C LEU A 91 5.63 5.40 -0.75
N PRO A 92 5.14 6.10 0.29
CA PRO A 92 4.93 5.49 1.59
C PRO A 92 3.82 4.44 1.54
N VAL A 93 3.92 3.40 2.37
CA VAL A 93 2.95 2.32 2.45
C VAL A 93 2.23 2.28 3.80
N ILE A 94 0.91 2.15 3.76
CA ILE A 94 0.07 1.79 4.91
C ILE A 94 -0.17 0.29 4.84
N ASN A 95 0.34 -0.45 5.81
CA ASN A 95 0.37 -1.90 5.79
C ASN A 95 -0.46 -2.51 6.91
N THR A 96 -1.35 -3.46 6.58
CA THR A 96 -2.10 -4.25 7.56
C THR A 96 -1.66 -5.72 7.62
N GLN A 97 -0.72 -6.12 6.77
CA GLN A 97 -0.19 -7.48 6.76
C GLN A 97 0.54 -7.80 8.08
N GLU A 98 0.32 -9.01 8.60
CA GLU A 98 0.90 -9.45 9.89
C GLU A 98 2.26 -10.15 9.73
N SER A 99 2.72 -10.44 8.50
CA SER A 99 4.04 -11.04 8.27
C SER A 99 5.15 -10.19 8.89
N SER A 100 5.90 -10.77 9.82
CA SER A 100 7.02 -10.10 10.50
C SER A 100 8.08 -9.63 9.52
N GLU A 101 8.32 -10.38 8.46
CA GLU A 101 9.32 -10.07 7.44
C GLU A 101 9.03 -8.73 6.75
N TYR A 102 7.78 -8.52 6.28
CA TYR A 102 7.43 -7.27 5.63
C TYR A 102 7.27 -6.10 6.61
N ARG A 103 6.75 -6.38 7.81
CA ARG A 103 6.66 -5.37 8.88
C ARG A 103 8.03 -4.85 9.29
N ASN A 104 9.00 -5.76 9.51
CA ASN A 104 10.37 -5.40 9.84
C ASN A 104 11.02 -4.57 8.72
N LEU A 105 10.76 -4.91 7.45
CA LEU A 105 11.26 -4.16 6.31
C LEU A 105 10.72 -2.72 6.28
N ILE A 106 9.42 -2.54 6.55
CA ILE A 106 8.80 -1.20 6.65
C ILE A 106 9.45 -0.37 7.77
N GLU A 107 9.72 -0.98 8.92
CA GLU A 107 10.35 -0.33 10.08
C GLU A 107 11.83 -0.04 9.83
N GLU A 108 12.59 -1.00 9.29
CA GLU A 108 14.02 -0.86 8.98
C GLU A 108 14.28 0.33 8.03
N TYR A 109 13.46 0.44 6.99
CA TYR A 109 13.60 1.51 5.99
C TYR A 109 12.84 2.79 6.33
N HIS A 110 11.99 2.80 7.36
CA HIS A 110 11.08 3.92 7.64
C HIS A 110 10.28 4.34 6.39
N MET A 111 9.68 3.36 5.70
CA MET A 111 9.01 3.56 4.41
C MET A 111 7.47 3.57 4.49
N GLY A 112 6.91 3.67 5.70
CA GLY A 112 5.47 3.66 5.91
C GLY A 112 5.09 3.30 7.32
N PHE A 113 3.83 2.87 7.50
CA PHE A 113 3.27 2.50 8.79
C PHE A 113 2.70 1.09 8.80
N ASN A 114 2.97 0.36 9.88
CA ASN A 114 2.37 -0.93 10.19
C ASN A 114 1.12 -0.74 11.05
N CYS A 115 -0.05 -0.89 10.46
CA CYS A 115 -1.33 -0.83 11.14
C CYS A 115 -1.74 -2.19 11.72
N ARG A 116 -2.66 -2.17 12.68
CA ARG A 116 -3.32 -3.37 13.18
C ARG A 116 -4.25 -3.91 12.10
N ASN A 117 -4.20 -5.23 11.88
CA ASN A 117 -5.03 -5.89 10.89
C ASN A 117 -6.53 -5.68 11.20
N GLY A 118 -7.32 -5.34 10.19
CA GLY A 118 -8.76 -5.10 10.31
C GLY A 118 -9.15 -3.87 11.15
N ASN A 119 -8.22 -2.97 11.45
CA ASN A 119 -8.49 -1.77 12.25
C ASN A 119 -8.56 -0.52 11.37
N ALA A 120 -9.76 -0.12 10.98
CA ALA A 120 -10.01 1.04 10.13
C ALA A 120 -9.57 2.38 10.74
N ASP A 121 -9.71 2.55 12.08
CA ASP A 121 -9.25 3.75 12.78
C ASP A 121 -7.74 3.91 12.68
N ASP A 122 -6.99 2.83 12.83
CA ASP A 122 -5.54 2.83 12.75
C ASP A 122 -5.06 3.17 11.33
N VAL A 123 -5.69 2.57 10.32
CA VAL A 123 -5.46 2.89 8.90
C VAL A 123 -5.80 4.36 8.62
N ALA A 124 -6.95 4.84 9.04
CA ALA A 124 -7.39 6.22 8.84
C ALA A 124 -6.44 7.22 9.50
N GLN A 125 -6.00 6.96 10.74
CA GLN A 125 -5.09 7.83 11.48
C GLN A 125 -3.75 8.00 10.75
N ASN A 126 -3.16 6.92 10.25
CA ASN A 126 -1.89 6.97 9.54
C ASN A 126 -2.02 7.60 8.14
N ILE A 127 -3.14 7.39 7.44
CA ILE A 127 -3.41 8.11 6.18
C ILE A 127 -3.55 9.61 6.44
N MET A 128 -4.34 10.03 7.44
CA MET A 128 -4.50 11.44 7.80
C MET A 128 -3.17 12.08 8.18
N TYR A 129 -2.33 11.37 8.95
CA TYR A 129 -1.00 11.83 9.29
C TYR A 129 -0.16 12.14 8.03
N LEU A 130 -0.13 11.21 7.07
CA LEU A 130 0.61 11.42 5.82
C LEU A 130 -0.02 12.50 4.91
N MET A 131 -1.33 12.69 4.95
CA MET A 131 -1.99 13.78 4.22
C MET A 131 -1.53 15.16 4.73
N GLU A 132 -1.31 15.29 6.04
CA GLU A 132 -0.93 16.55 6.70
C GLU A 132 0.58 16.79 6.74
N ASN A 133 1.40 15.74 6.63
CA ASN A 133 2.85 15.81 6.76
C ASN A 133 3.53 15.48 5.42
N GLN A 134 3.54 16.46 4.50
CA GLN A 134 4.07 16.30 3.15
C GLN A 134 5.55 15.94 3.13
N GLU A 135 6.35 16.55 3.99
CA GLU A 135 7.80 16.28 4.07
C GLU A 135 8.06 14.84 4.52
N GLU A 136 7.36 14.37 5.53
CA GLU A 136 7.43 12.98 6.02
C GLU A 136 7.02 11.99 4.93
N ARG A 137 5.90 12.27 4.24
CA ARG A 137 5.42 11.49 3.11
C ARG A 137 6.49 11.38 2.01
N TYR A 138 7.13 12.48 1.69
CA TYR A 138 8.20 12.53 0.69
C TYR A 138 9.44 11.75 1.13
N GLN A 139 9.85 11.90 2.38
CA GLN A 139 11.01 11.17 2.92
C GLN A 139 10.76 9.66 2.97
N MET A 140 9.57 9.22 3.41
CA MET A 140 9.17 7.81 3.38
C MET A 140 9.14 7.26 1.94
N GLY A 141 8.72 8.06 0.97
CA GLY A 141 8.77 7.69 -0.44
C GLY A 141 10.20 7.45 -0.94
N LYS A 142 11.15 8.32 -0.59
CA LYS A 142 12.59 8.10 -0.89
C LYS A 142 13.12 6.82 -0.25
N ASN A 143 12.73 6.56 0.98
CA ASN A 143 13.11 5.38 1.72
C ASN A 143 12.54 4.09 1.07
N SER A 144 11.29 4.15 0.59
CA SER A 144 10.70 3.07 -0.21
C SER A 144 11.53 2.80 -1.46
N ARG A 145 11.91 3.83 -2.18
CA ARG A 145 12.75 3.69 -3.38
C ARG A 145 14.11 3.08 -3.06
N LYS A 146 14.75 3.51 -1.98
CA LYS A 146 16.00 2.91 -1.50
C LYS A 146 15.82 1.42 -1.18
N CYS A 147 14.75 1.06 -0.48
CA CYS A 147 14.41 -0.34 -0.21
C CYS A 147 14.28 -1.15 -1.51
N ALA A 148 13.63 -0.61 -2.54
CA ALA A 148 13.51 -1.28 -3.83
C ALA A 148 14.87 -1.57 -4.47
N GLU A 149 15.78 -0.60 -4.44
CA GLU A 149 17.12 -0.72 -5.03
C GLU A 149 18.01 -1.71 -4.27
N GLU A 150 17.88 -1.76 -2.95
CA GLU A 150 18.73 -2.62 -2.10
C GLU A 150 18.19 -4.05 -1.94
N ARG A 151 16.85 -4.23 -1.94
CA ARG A 151 16.22 -5.53 -1.58
C ARG A 151 15.46 -6.19 -2.72
N PHE A 152 15.01 -5.44 -3.73
CA PHE A 152 14.17 -5.94 -4.80
C PHE A 152 14.80 -5.83 -6.19
N ASP A 153 15.96 -5.18 -6.35
CA ASP A 153 16.67 -5.17 -7.62
C ASP A 153 17.29 -6.54 -7.90
N ARG A 154 16.82 -7.17 -8.98
CA ARG A 154 17.32 -8.49 -9.42
C ARG A 154 18.81 -8.47 -9.73
N LYS A 155 19.36 -7.34 -10.15
CA LYS A 155 20.81 -7.23 -10.45
C LYS A 155 21.65 -7.42 -9.19
N THR A 156 21.20 -6.91 -8.05
CA THR A 156 21.87 -7.08 -6.74
C THR A 156 21.61 -8.44 -6.15
N SER A 157 20.37 -8.91 -6.14
CA SER A 157 19.97 -10.18 -5.55
C SER A 157 20.62 -11.39 -6.23
N TYR A 158 20.81 -11.35 -7.55
CA TYR A 158 21.51 -12.44 -8.27
C TYR A 158 23.01 -12.49 -8.00
N LEU A 159 23.67 -11.36 -7.71
CA LEU A 159 25.09 -11.34 -7.34
C LEU A 159 25.32 -12.00 -5.98
N GLU A 160 24.43 -11.79 -5.01
CA GLU A 160 24.50 -12.47 -3.71
C GLU A 160 24.32 -13.99 -3.85
N LEU A 161 23.37 -14.44 -4.70
CA LEU A 161 23.18 -15.87 -4.99
C LEU A 161 24.43 -16.50 -5.64
N LEU A 162 25.07 -15.82 -6.58
CA LEU A 162 26.29 -16.32 -7.23
C LEU A 162 27.47 -16.45 -6.25
N SER A 163 27.52 -15.64 -5.20
CA SER A 163 28.57 -15.73 -4.17
C SER A 163 28.46 -16.98 -3.28
N VAL A 164 27.29 -17.60 -3.22
CA VAL A 164 27.05 -18.85 -2.46
C VAL A 164 27.55 -20.10 -3.23
N PHE A 165 27.73 -19.99 -4.55
CA PHE A 165 28.16 -21.08 -5.41
C PHE A 165 29.67 -21.02 -5.79
N ASN A 166 30.41 -20.05 -5.28
CA ASN A 166 31.86 -19.90 -5.37
C ASN A 166 32.51 -20.18 -4.02
#